data_8c68a9bc3b39d4eab60e4025d76b0c14
#
_entry.id   8c68a9bc3b39d4eab60e4025d76b0c14
#
_cell.length_a   1.000
_cell.length_b   1.000
_cell.length_c   1.000
_cell.angle_alpha   90.00
_cell.angle_beta   90.00
_cell.angle_gamma   90.00
#
_symmetry.space_group_name_H-M   'P 1'
#
loop_
_entity.id
_entity.type
_entity.pdbx_description
1 polymer ?
#
loop_
_entity_poly.entity_id
_entity_poly.type
_entity_poly.pdbx_seq_one_letter_code
_entity_poly.pdbx_strand_id
1 'polypeptide(L)'
;MTLNNIGLLYQLEGDSSDALHFMRRSLSVAYKINALDLVKDSWLAIAETHQTFGNYKGAYHAYVRFSEVKDSLLNEESQRTIHELKQRYETEQKEQLIQLQDEQINHERMMRIWLIGFAVFSTLLGVFLFRSNIIRKRNNHLLASQKKIIEIKIHELNEKNKNITDSITYASRIQQAILPPPEMLKKQFADAFVLFRPKDIVSGDFYWFDSVGNEVLFAVADCTGHGVPGAFMSIAGINLLTEMVNLNGLREPSIILDESNRALAKMLHQDHRIETVRDGMDIAFCALNMESKQLKFAGAFNPLWVVRNGEIIEYRGDKFPVGAYMDSTEVHFRQHQLQLQKGDSIYLFSDGFSDQFGGERGKKMKESNFRKILLSIAHLPMHEQNQRLEHEFEIWKGDHEQIDDVCVIGVRV
;
A
#
# COMPACT_ATOMS: atom_id res chain seq x y z
N MET A 1 28.62 12.71 -99.75
CA MET A 1 27.56 12.98 -98.74
C MET A 1 27.69 14.43 -98.32
N THR A 2 26.63 15.20 -98.46
CA THR A 2 26.68 16.61 -98.01
C THR A 2 26.54 16.64 -96.46
N LEU A 3 27.11 17.65 -95.82
CA LEU A 3 27.01 17.80 -94.32
C LEU A 3 25.54 17.88 -93.87
N ASN A 4 24.62 18.40 -94.66
CA ASN A 4 23.18 18.40 -94.36
C ASN A 4 22.63 16.98 -94.35
N ASN A 5 23.03 16.11 -95.30
CA ASN A 5 22.56 14.72 -95.26
C ASN A 5 23.04 13.90 -94.01
N ILE A 6 24.24 14.25 -93.50
CA ILE A 6 24.73 13.70 -92.25
C ILE A 6 23.86 14.19 -91.10
N GLY A 7 23.51 15.46 -91.08
CA GLY A 7 22.62 16.05 -90.09
C GLY A 7 21.23 15.42 -90.11
N LEU A 8 20.66 15.13 -91.27
CA LEU A 8 19.39 14.43 -91.45
C LEU A 8 19.41 12.99 -90.89
N LEU A 9 20.52 12.27 -91.04
CA LEU A 9 20.69 10.92 -90.48
C LEU A 9 20.60 11.00 -88.95
N TYR A 10 21.30 11.91 -88.32
CA TYR A 10 21.22 12.13 -86.85
C TYR A 10 19.84 12.58 -86.38
N GLN A 11 19.13 13.37 -87.25
CA GLN A 11 17.74 13.71 -86.95
C GLN A 11 16.84 12.46 -86.92
N LEU A 12 17.04 11.51 -87.86
CA LEU A 12 16.30 10.25 -87.89
C LEU A 12 16.67 9.33 -86.75
N GLU A 13 17.89 9.39 -86.26
CA GLU A 13 18.38 8.65 -85.09
C GLU A 13 17.89 9.24 -83.74
N GLY A 14 17.23 10.40 -83.75
CA GLY A 14 16.69 11.07 -82.58
C GLY A 14 17.71 11.99 -81.90
N ASP A 15 18.88 12.19 -82.39
CA ASP A 15 19.91 13.07 -81.83
C ASP A 15 19.85 14.46 -82.41
N SER A 16 19.15 15.35 -81.74
CA SER A 16 18.97 16.74 -82.10
C SER A 16 20.26 17.59 -82.05
N SER A 17 21.17 17.20 -81.13
CA SER A 17 22.42 17.96 -80.93
C SER A 17 23.38 17.80 -82.11
N ASP A 18 23.63 16.54 -82.48
CA ASP A 18 24.53 16.20 -83.57
C ASP A 18 23.90 16.54 -84.92
N ALA A 19 22.60 16.37 -85.11
CA ALA A 19 21.90 16.84 -86.28
C ALA A 19 22.11 18.31 -86.52
N LEU A 20 21.84 19.15 -85.51
CA LEU A 20 22.03 20.58 -85.62
C LEU A 20 23.52 21.00 -85.78
N HIS A 21 24.42 20.25 -85.12
CA HIS A 21 25.85 20.50 -85.28
C HIS A 21 26.29 20.35 -86.75
N PHE A 22 25.97 19.25 -87.37
CA PHE A 22 26.33 19.05 -88.79
C PHE A 22 25.61 19.99 -89.78
N MET A 23 24.35 20.29 -89.52
CA MET A 23 23.62 21.30 -90.35
C MET A 23 24.19 22.68 -90.23
N ARG A 24 24.57 23.14 -89.00
CA ARG A 24 25.24 24.42 -88.80
C ARG A 24 26.62 24.46 -89.48
N ARG A 25 27.34 23.33 -89.45
CA ARG A 25 28.61 23.25 -90.18
C ARG A 25 28.42 23.30 -91.69
N SER A 26 27.38 22.64 -92.21
CA SER A 26 26.97 22.81 -93.63
C SER A 26 26.68 24.28 -94.00
N LEU A 27 25.89 24.95 -93.18
CA LEU A 27 25.58 26.32 -93.31
C LEU A 27 26.84 27.22 -93.31
N SER A 28 27.78 26.99 -92.42
CA SER A 28 29.05 27.74 -92.39
C SER A 28 29.88 27.57 -93.67
N VAL A 29 29.92 26.36 -94.19
CA VAL A 29 30.59 26.05 -95.44
C VAL A 29 29.88 26.76 -96.64
N ALA A 30 28.52 26.66 -96.68
CA ALA A 30 27.70 27.28 -97.70
C ALA A 30 27.88 28.78 -97.74
N TYR A 31 27.98 29.47 -96.59
CA TYR A 31 28.32 30.88 -96.53
C TYR A 31 29.72 31.21 -97.05
N LYS A 32 30.73 30.38 -96.71
CA LYS A 32 32.11 30.60 -97.16
C LYS A 32 32.29 30.51 -98.68
N ILE A 33 31.50 29.60 -99.32
CA ILE A 33 31.51 29.42 -100.78
C ILE A 33 30.48 30.29 -101.50
N ASN A 34 29.76 31.15 -100.78
CA ASN A 34 28.71 32.07 -101.30
C ASN A 34 27.61 31.26 -102.05
N ALA A 35 27.28 30.04 -101.67
CA ALA A 35 26.28 29.16 -102.31
C ALA A 35 24.92 29.37 -101.63
N LEU A 36 24.16 30.42 -102.09
CA LEU A 36 22.87 30.83 -101.49
C LEU A 36 21.84 29.66 -101.46
N ASP A 37 21.80 28.77 -102.44
CA ASP A 37 20.90 27.61 -102.49
C ASP A 37 21.27 26.66 -101.38
N LEU A 38 22.54 26.38 -101.10
CA LEU A 38 22.97 25.53 -99.98
C LEU A 38 22.76 26.23 -98.67
N VAL A 39 22.87 27.54 -98.56
CA VAL A 39 22.54 28.32 -97.34
C VAL A 39 21.03 28.21 -97.07
N LYS A 40 20.18 28.39 -98.08
CA LYS A 40 18.74 28.20 -98.04
C LYS A 40 18.37 26.77 -97.52
N ASP A 41 18.91 25.77 -98.14
CA ASP A 41 18.62 24.33 -97.79
C ASP A 41 19.15 24.00 -96.43
N SER A 42 20.28 24.54 -96.00
CA SER A 42 20.79 24.33 -94.62
C SER A 42 19.92 25.00 -93.57
N TRP A 43 19.42 26.25 -93.82
CA TRP A 43 18.49 26.86 -92.90
C TRP A 43 17.14 26.15 -92.82
N LEU A 44 16.63 25.62 -93.96
CA LEU A 44 15.41 24.80 -93.95
C LEU A 44 15.62 23.56 -93.14
N ALA A 45 16.72 22.83 -93.36
CA ALA A 45 17.02 21.60 -92.60
C ALA A 45 17.14 21.91 -91.12
N ILE A 46 17.74 23.03 -90.72
CA ILE A 46 17.83 23.43 -89.30
C ILE A 46 16.42 23.78 -88.77
N ALA A 47 15.55 24.41 -89.53
CA ALA A 47 14.19 24.77 -89.15
C ALA A 47 13.35 23.52 -88.92
N GLU A 48 13.39 22.58 -89.88
CA GLU A 48 12.67 21.28 -89.77
C GLU A 48 13.17 20.44 -88.63
N THR A 49 14.46 20.40 -88.40
CA THR A 49 15.03 19.69 -87.21
C THR A 49 14.53 20.30 -85.91
N HIS A 50 14.57 21.63 -85.79
CA HIS A 50 14.01 22.30 -84.63
C HIS A 50 12.51 22.01 -84.43
N GLN A 51 11.76 21.99 -85.53
CA GLN A 51 10.31 21.69 -85.50
C GLN A 51 10.05 20.25 -85.07
N THR A 52 10.79 19.24 -85.58
CA THR A 52 10.67 17.85 -85.27
C THR A 52 10.92 17.55 -83.82
N PHE A 53 11.86 18.23 -83.20
CA PHE A 53 12.19 18.16 -81.79
C PHE A 53 11.41 19.18 -80.91
N GLY A 54 10.33 19.75 -81.32
CA GLY A 54 9.45 20.65 -80.56
C GLY A 54 10.03 22.02 -80.19
N ASN A 55 11.21 22.32 -80.66
CA ASN A 55 11.81 23.64 -80.43
C ASN A 55 11.29 24.70 -81.44
N TYR A 56 10.03 25.04 -81.23
CA TYR A 56 9.34 25.99 -82.12
C TYR A 56 10.02 27.37 -82.23
N LYS A 57 10.69 27.83 -81.16
CA LYS A 57 11.48 29.09 -81.21
C LYS A 57 12.66 28.98 -82.15
N GLY A 58 13.42 27.87 -82.00
CA GLY A 58 14.53 27.60 -82.92
C GLY A 58 14.08 27.42 -84.32
N ALA A 59 13.00 26.68 -84.58
CA ALA A 59 12.39 26.53 -85.89
C ALA A 59 11.98 27.85 -86.49
N TYR A 60 11.29 28.73 -85.74
CA TYR A 60 10.89 30.07 -86.16
C TYR A 60 12.10 30.90 -86.65
N HIS A 61 13.15 31.00 -85.79
CA HIS A 61 14.32 31.79 -86.14
C HIS A 61 15.05 31.23 -87.37
N ALA A 62 15.19 29.92 -87.46
CA ALA A 62 15.82 29.32 -88.65
C ALA A 62 14.96 29.49 -89.92
N TYR A 63 13.63 29.35 -89.74
CA TYR A 63 12.71 29.57 -90.89
C TYR A 63 12.66 31.04 -91.34
N VAL A 64 12.79 31.96 -90.39
CA VAL A 64 12.95 33.42 -90.81
C VAL A 64 14.21 33.58 -91.58
N ARG A 65 15.34 32.97 -91.19
CA ARG A 65 16.60 33.04 -91.96
C ARG A 65 16.49 32.33 -93.31
N PHE A 66 15.82 31.20 -93.39
CA PHE A 66 15.48 30.53 -94.63
C PHE A 66 14.67 31.40 -95.52
N SER A 67 13.63 32.08 -94.98
CA SER A 67 12.77 33.00 -95.73
C SER A 67 13.53 34.21 -96.25
N GLU A 68 14.36 34.86 -95.41
CA GLU A 68 15.21 35.99 -95.83
C GLU A 68 16.12 35.62 -97.03
N VAL A 69 16.64 34.38 -97.02
CA VAL A 69 17.47 33.91 -98.16
C VAL A 69 16.60 33.52 -99.36
N LYS A 70 15.39 32.97 -99.11
CA LYS A 70 14.43 32.54 -100.11
C LYS A 70 13.71 33.76 -100.75
N ASP A 71 13.42 34.86 -100.02
CA ASP A 71 12.75 36.03 -100.43
C ASP A 71 13.58 36.86 -101.49
N SER A 72 14.87 36.51 -101.52
CA SER A 72 15.62 36.88 -102.74
C SER A 72 15.19 35.99 -103.94
N LEU A 73 14.28 35.01 -103.81
CA LEU A 73 13.81 34.00 -104.79
C LEU A 73 12.31 33.56 -104.72
N LEU A 74 11.35 34.41 -104.18
CA LEU A 74 9.86 34.19 -104.17
C LEU A 74 9.26 33.06 -103.31
N ASN A 75 8.26 33.24 -102.37
CA ASN A 75 6.83 32.99 -102.54
C ASN A 75 5.98 32.94 -101.22
N GLU A 76 4.59 32.99 -101.29
CA GLU A 76 3.51 33.00 -100.27
C GLU A 76 3.55 31.89 -99.25
N GLU A 77 4.11 30.72 -99.59
CA GLU A 77 4.14 29.51 -98.75
C GLU A 77 5.05 29.67 -97.50
N SER A 78 6.13 30.45 -97.71
CA SER A 78 7.05 30.76 -96.58
C SER A 78 6.42 31.67 -95.54
N GLN A 79 5.57 32.64 -95.92
CA GLN A 79 4.90 33.47 -94.94
C GLN A 79 3.89 32.74 -94.08
N ARG A 80 3.19 31.72 -94.66
CA ARG A 80 2.23 30.88 -93.90
C ARG A 80 2.93 30.03 -92.83
N THR A 81 4.05 29.41 -93.22
CA THR A 81 4.84 28.61 -92.28
C THR A 81 5.45 29.49 -91.15
N ILE A 82 5.95 30.62 -91.43
CA ILE A 82 6.44 31.57 -90.43
C ILE A 82 5.32 31.97 -89.48
N HIS A 83 4.12 32.20 -89.96
CA HIS A 83 2.98 32.57 -89.11
C HIS A 83 2.53 31.46 -88.21
N GLU A 84 2.47 30.20 -88.70
CA GLU A 84 2.14 29.01 -87.88
C GLU A 84 3.20 28.78 -86.81
N LEU A 85 4.48 28.85 -87.15
CA LEU A 85 5.57 28.70 -86.16
C LEU A 85 5.55 29.82 -85.12
N LYS A 86 5.26 31.00 -85.51
CA LYS A 86 5.09 32.13 -84.57
C LYS A 86 3.93 31.90 -83.59
N GLN A 87 2.76 31.47 -84.09
CA GLN A 87 1.59 31.15 -83.22
C GLN A 87 1.90 30.03 -82.26
N ARG A 88 2.56 28.97 -82.67
CA ARG A 88 2.94 27.85 -81.80
C ARG A 88 3.90 28.31 -80.69
N TYR A 89 4.88 29.11 -81.06
CA TYR A 89 5.84 29.70 -80.11
C TYR A 89 5.15 30.61 -79.06
N GLU A 90 4.26 31.47 -79.53
CA GLU A 90 3.48 32.35 -78.62
C GLU A 90 2.54 31.57 -77.72
N THR A 91 1.97 30.42 -78.23
CA THR A 91 1.12 29.53 -77.42
C THR A 91 1.94 28.82 -76.38
N GLU A 92 3.10 28.25 -76.72
CA GLU A 92 3.99 27.61 -75.80
C GLU A 92 4.47 28.51 -74.67
N GLN A 93 4.83 29.74 -75.03
CA GLN A 93 5.18 30.77 -74.04
C GLN A 93 4.03 31.10 -73.08
N LYS A 94 2.79 31.17 -73.55
CA LYS A 94 1.62 31.42 -72.74
C LYS A 94 1.33 30.24 -71.80
N GLU A 95 1.44 29.02 -72.32
CA GLU A 95 1.22 27.81 -71.50
C GLU A 95 2.26 27.73 -70.38
N GLN A 96 3.54 27.96 -70.65
CA GLN A 96 4.57 27.98 -69.61
C GLN A 96 4.31 29.06 -68.55
N LEU A 97 3.86 30.27 -69.00
CA LEU A 97 3.53 31.33 -68.04
C LEU A 97 2.34 30.95 -67.13
N ILE A 98 1.30 30.32 -67.73
CA ILE A 98 0.13 29.90 -67.01
C ILE A 98 0.55 28.80 -65.94
N GLN A 99 1.38 27.83 -66.35
CA GLN A 99 1.89 26.83 -65.44
C GLN A 99 2.64 27.42 -64.23
N LEU A 100 3.54 28.36 -64.48
CA LEU A 100 4.24 29.07 -63.42
C LEU A 100 3.32 29.87 -62.51
N GLN A 101 2.28 30.48 -63.06
CA GLN A 101 1.28 31.17 -62.24
C GLN A 101 0.45 30.24 -61.39
N ASP A 102 0.05 29.11 -61.95
CA ASP A 102 -0.71 28.08 -61.22
C ASP A 102 0.12 27.48 -60.08
N GLU A 103 1.41 27.20 -60.32
CA GLU A 103 2.32 26.76 -59.25
C GLU A 103 2.44 27.78 -58.12
N GLN A 104 2.59 29.05 -58.47
CA GLN A 104 2.64 30.14 -57.50
C GLN A 104 1.34 30.27 -56.68
N ILE A 105 0.18 30.21 -57.35
CA ILE A 105 -1.13 30.29 -56.70
C ILE A 105 -1.33 29.09 -55.74
N ASN A 106 -0.95 27.89 -56.18
CA ASN A 106 -1.05 26.70 -55.36
C ASN A 106 -0.12 26.79 -54.13
N HIS A 107 1.10 27.27 -54.31
CA HIS A 107 2.02 27.48 -53.19
C HIS A 107 1.47 28.52 -52.18
N GLU A 108 0.94 29.65 -52.69
CA GLU A 108 0.30 30.65 -51.82
C GLU A 108 -0.93 30.08 -51.08
N ARG A 109 -1.78 29.30 -51.79
CA ARG A 109 -2.93 28.63 -51.15
C ARG A 109 -2.50 27.69 -50.06
N MET A 110 -1.53 26.82 -50.30
CA MET A 110 -0.99 25.90 -49.31
C MET A 110 -0.42 26.69 -48.12
N MET A 111 0.33 27.74 -48.36
CA MET A 111 0.90 28.54 -47.28
C MET A 111 -0.18 29.20 -46.42
N ARG A 112 -1.23 29.72 -47.05
CA ARG A 112 -2.40 30.29 -46.32
C ARG A 112 -3.10 29.21 -45.45
N ILE A 113 -3.31 28.01 -45.99
CA ILE A 113 -3.91 26.89 -45.23
C ILE A 113 -3.05 26.53 -44.01
N TRP A 114 -1.74 26.44 -44.20
CA TRP A 114 -0.81 26.17 -43.09
C TRP A 114 -0.82 27.28 -42.03
N LEU A 115 -0.87 28.53 -42.44
CA LEU A 115 -0.94 29.66 -41.49
C LEU A 115 -2.26 29.66 -40.71
N ILE A 116 -3.37 29.39 -41.36
CA ILE A 116 -4.68 29.26 -40.68
C ILE A 116 -4.68 28.08 -39.73
N GLY A 117 -4.19 26.90 -40.18
CA GLY A 117 -4.05 25.72 -39.35
C GLY A 117 -3.20 25.96 -38.11
N PHE A 118 -2.06 26.64 -38.28
CA PHE A 118 -1.19 27.02 -37.18
C PHE A 118 -1.84 28.00 -36.19
N ALA A 119 -2.56 28.99 -36.70
CA ALA A 119 -3.27 29.96 -35.87
C ALA A 119 -4.40 29.30 -35.05
N VAL A 120 -5.16 28.38 -35.66
CA VAL A 120 -6.19 27.60 -34.97
C VAL A 120 -5.57 26.67 -33.90
N PHE A 121 -4.50 25.96 -34.25
CA PHE A 121 -3.80 25.12 -33.32
C PHE A 121 -3.24 25.89 -32.12
N SER A 122 -2.62 27.03 -32.38
CA SER A 122 -2.05 27.89 -31.33
C SER A 122 -3.12 28.45 -30.39
N THR A 123 -4.27 28.84 -30.93
CA THR A 123 -5.42 29.28 -30.11
C THR A 123 -5.99 28.15 -29.25
N LEU A 124 -6.19 26.98 -29.84
CA LEU A 124 -6.69 25.80 -29.09
C LEU A 124 -5.70 25.41 -28.00
N LEU A 125 -4.41 25.38 -28.30
CA LEU A 125 -3.37 25.10 -27.32
C LEU A 125 -3.36 26.14 -26.20
N GLY A 126 -3.47 27.41 -26.52
CA GLY A 126 -3.58 28.51 -25.55
C GLY A 126 -4.79 28.34 -24.61
N VAL A 127 -5.97 28.04 -25.17
CA VAL A 127 -7.18 27.79 -24.40
C VAL A 127 -7.01 26.54 -23.49
N PHE A 128 -6.41 25.48 -24.04
CA PHE A 128 -6.14 24.26 -23.26
C PHE A 128 -5.21 24.54 -22.08
N LEU A 129 -4.08 25.20 -22.33
CA LEU A 129 -3.13 25.55 -21.27
C LEU A 129 -3.74 26.48 -20.21
N PHE A 130 -4.53 27.44 -20.65
CA PHE A 130 -5.23 28.36 -19.74
C PHE A 130 -6.23 27.62 -18.84
N ARG A 131 -7.08 26.77 -19.43
CA ARG A 131 -8.02 25.92 -18.66
C ARG A 131 -7.29 24.98 -17.70
N SER A 132 -6.25 24.31 -18.19
CA SER A 132 -5.40 23.41 -17.39
C SER A 132 -4.81 24.14 -16.18
N ASN A 133 -4.32 25.37 -16.39
CA ASN A 133 -3.76 26.18 -15.30
C ASN A 133 -4.81 26.59 -14.26
N ILE A 134 -6.04 26.95 -14.71
CA ILE A 134 -7.15 27.27 -13.79
C ILE A 134 -7.52 26.04 -12.95
N ILE A 135 -7.69 24.88 -13.61
CA ILE A 135 -8.02 23.63 -12.92
C ILE A 135 -6.91 23.26 -11.91
N ARG A 136 -5.65 23.37 -12.33
CA ARG A 136 -4.50 23.10 -11.47
C ARG A 136 -4.46 24.01 -10.24
N LYS A 137 -4.73 25.32 -10.42
CA LYS A 137 -4.82 26.25 -9.29
C LYS A 137 -5.97 25.89 -8.33
N ARG A 138 -7.16 25.58 -8.86
CA ARG A 138 -8.29 25.14 -8.03
C ARG A 138 -7.99 23.88 -7.25
N ASN A 139 -7.41 22.87 -7.91
CA ASN A 139 -7.04 21.62 -7.25
C ASN A 139 -5.96 21.83 -6.17
N ASN A 140 -4.97 22.69 -6.43
CA ASN A 140 -3.94 23.02 -5.45
C ASN A 140 -4.54 23.73 -4.22
N HIS A 141 -5.47 24.66 -4.42
CA HIS A 141 -6.18 25.29 -3.29
C HIS A 141 -7.04 24.29 -2.50
N LEU A 142 -7.75 23.41 -3.19
CA LEU A 142 -8.54 22.36 -2.53
C LEU A 142 -7.64 21.41 -1.73
N LEU A 143 -6.54 20.98 -2.34
CA LEU A 143 -5.57 20.09 -1.70
C LEU A 143 -4.93 20.76 -0.46
N ALA A 144 -4.58 22.04 -0.56
CA ALA A 144 -4.03 22.79 0.57
C ALA A 144 -5.04 22.92 1.73
N SER A 145 -6.33 23.17 1.40
CA SER A 145 -7.38 23.24 2.43
C SER A 145 -7.64 21.89 3.08
N GLN A 146 -7.69 20.80 2.31
CA GLN A 146 -7.84 19.44 2.84
C GLN A 146 -6.66 19.06 3.73
N LYS A 147 -5.43 19.36 3.30
CA LYS A 147 -4.22 19.11 4.10
C LYS A 147 -4.29 19.82 5.45
N LYS A 148 -4.69 21.08 5.46
CA LYS A 148 -4.85 21.84 6.71
C LYS A 148 -5.91 21.22 7.63
N ILE A 149 -7.04 20.77 7.09
CA ILE A 149 -8.10 20.09 7.88
C ILE A 149 -7.56 18.77 8.46
N ILE A 150 -6.83 17.99 7.67
CA ILE A 150 -6.23 16.73 8.13
C ILE A 150 -5.21 17.00 9.25
N GLU A 151 -4.34 18.00 9.10
CA GLU A 151 -3.36 18.37 10.13
C GLU A 151 -4.05 18.76 11.45
N ILE A 152 -5.12 19.56 11.39
CA ILE A 152 -5.91 19.93 12.58
C ILE A 152 -6.53 18.69 13.22
N LYS A 153 -7.12 17.79 12.39
CA LYS A 153 -7.73 16.55 12.90
C LYS A 153 -6.72 15.58 13.51
N ILE A 154 -5.53 15.47 12.91
CA ILE A 154 -4.44 14.67 13.49
C ILE A 154 -4.01 15.25 14.84
N HIS A 155 -3.87 16.56 14.93
CA HIS A 155 -3.51 17.21 16.20
C HIS A 155 -4.58 16.95 17.28
N GLU A 156 -5.84 17.17 16.95
CA GLU A 156 -6.97 16.91 17.87
C GLU A 156 -7.03 15.43 18.31
N LEU A 157 -6.82 14.51 17.37
CA LEU A 157 -6.80 13.08 17.66
C LEU A 157 -5.65 12.69 18.59
N ASN A 158 -4.46 13.25 18.33
CA ASN A 158 -3.29 13.02 19.18
C ASN A 158 -3.48 13.56 20.59
N GLU A 159 -4.10 14.73 20.74
CA GLU A 159 -4.46 15.29 22.07
C GLU A 159 -5.46 14.39 22.79
N LYS A 160 -6.52 13.95 22.10
CA LYS A 160 -7.50 13.03 22.70
C LYS A 160 -6.87 11.70 23.11
N ASN A 161 -6.06 11.10 22.23
CA ASN A 161 -5.36 9.86 22.53
C ASN A 161 -4.41 10.03 23.74
N LYS A 162 -3.67 11.13 23.79
CA LYS A 162 -2.83 11.42 24.94
C LYS A 162 -3.65 11.52 26.24
N ASN A 163 -4.74 12.26 26.25
CA ASN A 163 -5.60 12.42 27.42
C ASN A 163 -6.19 11.07 27.89
N ILE A 164 -6.61 10.22 26.93
CA ILE A 164 -7.10 8.86 27.23
C ILE A 164 -5.97 8.01 27.83
N THR A 165 -4.80 8.01 27.21
CA THR A 165 -3.64 7.23 27.68
C THR A 165 -3.19 7.70 29.06
N ASP A 166 -3.14 9.01 29.30
CA ASP A 166 -2.80 9.58 30.61
C ASP A 166 -3.82 9.16 31.68
N SER A 167 -5.12 9.14 31.34
CA SER A 167 -6.19 8.68 32.25
C SER A 167 -6.08 7.18 32.56
N ILE A 168 -5.80 6.34 31.56
CA ILE A 168 -5.62 4.90 31.77
C ILE A 168 -4.34 4.63 32.57
N THR A 169 -3.26 5.39 32.31
CA THR A 169 -2.02 5.31 33.09
C THR A 169 -2.25 5.65 34.56
N TYR A 170 -3.10 6.63 34.82
CA TYR A 170 -3.49 6.96 36.20
C TYR A 170 -4.30 5.81 36.85
N ALA A 171 -5.25 5.21 36.12
CA ALA A 171 -5.99 4.04 36.58
C ALA A 171 -5.05 2.86 36.88
N SER A 172 -4.02 2.63 36.06
CA SER A 172 -3.00 1.61 36.30
C SER A 172 -2.25 1.83 37.62
N ARG A 173 -1.91 3.08 37.93
CA ARG A 173 -1.28 3.41 39.22
C ARG A 173 -2.19 3.09 40.41
N ILE A 174 -3.50 3.35 40.26
CA ILE A 174 -4.47 3.00 41.30
C ILE A 174 -4.55 1.48 41.44
N GLN A 175 -4.66 0.73 40.35
CA GLN A 175 -4.69 -0.74 40.35
C GLN A 175 -3.43 -1.32 41.03
N GLN A 176 -2.25 -0.83 40.63
CA GLN A 176 -0.98 -1.26 41.25
C GLN A 176 -0.89 -0.93 42.75
N ALA A 177 -1.49 0.16 43.20
CA ALA A 177 -1.49 0.53 44.60
C ALA A 177 -2.43 -0.35 45.46
N ILE A 178 -3.47 -0.93 44.83
CA ILE A 178 -4.42 -1.84 45.49
C ILE A 178 -3.87 -3.27 45.54
N LEU A 179 -3.09 -3.69 44.54
CA LEU A 179 -2.44 -5.01 44.52
C LEU A 179 -1.43 -5.10 45.67
N PRO A 180 -1.41 -6.25 46.41
CA PRO A 180 -0.45 -6.42 47.48
C PRO A 180 0.99 -6.50 46.88
N PRO A 181 1.97 -5.81 47.48
CA PRO A 181 3.35 -5.83 46.99
C PRO A 181 3.92 -7.27 46.99
N PRO A 182 4.50 -7.78 45.88
CA PRO A 182 5.03 -9.15 45.80
C PRO A 182 6.06 -9.50 46.89
N GLU A 183 6.76 -8.50 47.41
CA GLU A 183 7.71 -8.65 48.49
C GLU A 183 7.05 -9.11 49.80
N MET A 184 5.78 -8.83 50.00
CA MET A 184 5.04 -9.30 51.16
C MET A 184 4.78 -10.82 51.10
N LEU A 185 4.54 -11.36 49.90
CA LEU A 185 4.43 -12.81 49.71
C LEU A 185 5.73 -13.53 50.09
N LYS A 186 6.88 -12.94 49.70
CA LYS A 186 8.21 -13.46 50.06
C LYS A 186 8.51 -13.41 51.55
N LYS A 187 7.84 -12.55 52.32
CA LYS A 187 7.95 -12.54 53.79
C LYS A 187 7.21 -13.71 54.43
N GLN A 188 6.14 -14.18 53.79
CA GLN A 188 5.34 -15.30 54.30
C GLN A 188 5.91 -16.65 53.87
N PHE A 189 6.43 -16.70 52.63
CA PHE A 189 7.06 -17.90 52.05
C PHE A 189 8.55 -17.65 51.85
N ALA A 190 9.37 -18.53 52.29
CA ALA A 190 10.82 -18.42 52.10
C ALA A 190 11.23 -18.42 50.65
N ASP A 191 10.43 -19.01 49.77
CA ASP A 191 10.67 -19.11 48.33
C ASP A 191 9.33 -18.98 47.57
N ALA A 192 9.10 -17.85 46.94
CA ALA A 192 7.89 -17.53 46.19
C ALA A 192 8.14 -16.48 45.10
N PHE A 193 7.30 -16.48 44.08
CA PHE A 193 7.24 -15.46 43.07
C PHE A 193 5.81 -15.10 42.68
N VAL A 194 5.67 -13.91 42.10
CA VAL A 194 4.51 -13.46 41.35
C VAL A 194 5.01 -13.01 39.97
N LEU A 195 4.55 -13.65 38.92
CA LEU A 195 4.67 -13.18 37.53
C LEU A 195 3.34 -12.50 37.15
N PHE A 196 3.39 -11.20 36.99
CA PHE A 196 2.21 -10.41 36.64
C PHE A 196 2.53 -9.53 35.43
N ARG A 197 1.85 -9.79 34.33
CA ARG A 197 2.12 -9.16 33.05
C ARG A 197 0.81 -8.79 32.35
N PRO A 198 0.34 -7.56 32.58
CA PRO A 198 -0.81 -7.03 31.85
C PRO A 198 -0.58 -7.04 30.33
N LYS A 199 -1.64 -7.32 29.57
CA LYS A 199 -1.68 -7.16 28.11
C LYS A 199 -1.72 -5.67 27.72
N ASP A 200 -2.56 -4.94 28.42
CA ASP A 200 -2.77 -3.50 28.22
C ASP A 200 -2.10 -2.70 29.36
N ILE A 201 -2.38 -1.40 29.44
CA ILE A 201 -1.87 -0.53 30.51
C ILE A 201 -2.41 -0.95 31.88
N VAL A 202 -3.62 -1.51 31.89
CA VAL A 202 -4.32 -2.07 33.07
C VAL A 202 -4.72 -3.51 32.78
N SER A 203 -4.96 -4.30 33.83
CA SER A 203 -5.20 -5.75 33.74
C SER A 203 -6.59 -6.15 34.25
N GLY A 204 -7.21 -7.12 33.57
CA GLY A 204 -8.34 -7.89 34.11
C GLY A 204 -7.90 -8.89 35.14
N ASP A 205 -6.71 -9.47 34.96
CA ASP A 205 -6.13 -10.37 35.92
C ASP A 205 -5.70 -9.65 37.18
N PHE A 206 -5.74 -10.38 38.30
CA PHE A 206 -5.12 -9.93 39.53
C PHE A 206 -4.63 -11.09 40.38
N TYR A 207 -3.65 -10.81 41.23
CA TYR A 207 -3.26 -11.66 42.32
C TYR A 207 -3.64 -11.01 43.65
N TRP A 208 -3.95 -11.83 44.61
CA TRP A 208 -4.30 -11.39 45.97
C TRP A 208 -3.67 -12.30 47.01
N PHE A 209 -3.21 -11.77 48.10
CA PHE A 209 -2.77 -12.54 49.25
C PHE A 209 -2.85 -11.73 50.52
N ASP A 210 -3.07 -12.44 51.62
CA ASP A 210 -3.03 -11.91 52.98
C ASP A 210 -2.63 -12.98 53.97
N SER A 211 -2.24 -12.59 55.18
CA SER A 211 -1.85 -13.50 56.25
C SER A 211 -2.58 -13.17 57.55
N VAL A 212 -3.22 -14.17 58.12
CA VAL A 212 -3.99 -14.03 59.37
C VAL A 212 -3.61 -15.15 60.33
N GLY A 213 -2.87 -14.78 61.38
CA GLY A 213 -2.30 -15.77 62.30
C GLY A 213 -1.29 -16.67 61.59
N ASN A 214 -1.49 -17.96 61.66
CA ASN A 214 -0.64 -18.99 61.01
C ASN A 214 -1.15 -19.38 59.62
N GLU A 215 -2.16 -18.71 59.09
CA GLU A 215 -2.70 -19.00 57.75
C GLU A 215 -2.30 -17.93 56.76
N VAL A 216 -1.83 -18.35 55.60
CA VAL A 216 -1.60 -17.50 54.42
C VAL A 216 -2.64 -17.83 53.38
N LEU A 217 -3.43 -16.82 53.00
CA LEU A 217 -4.44 -16.94 51.96
C LEU A 217 -3.89 -16.25 50.72
N PHE A 218 -4.05 -16.90 49.55
CA PHE A 218 -3.55 -16.35 48.27
C PHE A 218 -4.40 -16.83 47.11
N ALA A 219 -4.51 -16.00 46.09
CA ALA A 219 -5.35 -16.24 44.93
C ALA A 219 -4.75 -15.65 43.66
N VAL A 220 -5.11 -16.27 42.54
CA VAL A 220 -4.99 -15.71 41.19
C VAL A 220 -6.37 -15.72 40.56
N ALA A 221 -6.77 -14.60 40.03
CA ALA A 221 -8.05 -14.42 39.36
C ALA A 221 -7.88 -13.77 37.97
N ASP A 222 -8.73 -14.20 37.07
CA ASP A 222 -8.90 -13.74 35.74
C ASP A 222 -10.34 -13.20 35.60
N CYS A 223 -10.48 -11.89 35.35
CA CYS A 223 -11.79 -11.25 35.23
C CYS A 223 -12.25 -11.20 33.80
N THR A 224 -13.57 -11.24 33.60
CA THR A 224 -14.18 -11.05 32.27
C THR A 224 -13.74 -9.75 31.64
N GLY A 225 -13.10 -9.83 30.46
CA GLY A 225 -12.64 -8.70 29.67
C GLY A 225 -11.27 -8.18 30.08
N HIS A 226 -10.60 -7.50 29.16
CA HIS A 226 -9.27 -6.91 29.37
C HIS A 226 -9.33 -5.38 29.27
N GLY A 227 -8.22 -4.70 29.56
CA GLY A 227 -8.14 -3.25 29.56
C GLY A 227 -9.00 -2.62 30.68
N VAL A 228 -9.62 -1.48 30.39
CA VAL A 228 -10.33 -0.69 31.40
C VAL A 228 -11.51 -1.45 32.06
N PRO A 229 -12.41 -2.13 31.33
CA PRO A 229 -13.48 -2.91 31.95
C PRO A 229 -12.94 -4.01 32.87
N GLY A 230 -11.96 -4.79 32.43
CA GLY A 230 -11.32 -5.81 33.24
C GLY A 230 -10.67 -5.24 34.51
N ALA A 231 -10.04 -4.06 34.41
CA ALA A 231 -9.43 -3.39 35.56
C ALA A 231 -10.46 -2.99 36.62
N PHE A 232 -11.65 -2.56 36.26
CA PHE A 232 -12.72 -2.31 37.24
C PHE A 232 -13.17 -3.60 37.93
N MET A 233 -13.27 -4.68 37.16
CA MET A 233 -13.62 -6.00 37.71
C MET A 233 -12.52 -6.53 38.69
N SER A 234 -11.25 -6.39 38.32
CA SER A 234 -10.14 -6.80 39.18
C SER A 234 -10.10 -5.98 40.50
N ILE A 235 -10.34 -4.68 40.44
CA ILE A 235 -10.44 -3.81 41.66
C ILE A 235 -11.62 -4.28 42.53
N ALA A 236 -12.79 -4.56 41.93
CA ALA A 236 -13.95 -5.07 42.64
C ALA A 236 -13.64 -6.42 43.29
N GLY A 237 -13.01 -7.35 42.56
CA GLY A 237 -12.60 -8.66 43.06
C GLY A 237 -11.62 -8.57 44.24
N ILE A 238 -10.57 -7.76 44.14
CA ILE A 238 -9.59 -7.53 45.21
C ILE A 238 -10.27 -7.02 46.48
N ASN A 239 -11.15 -6.01 46.31
CA ASN A 239 -11.87 -5.43 47.46
C ASN A 239 -12.80 -6.48 48.12
N LEU A 240 -13.52 -7.25 47.30
CA LEU A 240 -14.39 -8.34 47.81
C LEU A 240 -13.60 -9.38 48.62
N LEU A 241 -12.49 -9.88 48.07
CA LEU A 241 -11.65 -10.85 48.79
C LEU A 241 -11.12 -10.25 50.11
N THR A 242 -10.69 -8.99 50.07
CA THR A 242 -10.22 -8.27 51.24
C THR A 242 -11.34 -8.14 52.31
N GLU A 243 -12.56 -7.81 51.87
CA GLU A 243 -13.73 -7.72 52.74
C GLU A 243 -14.07 -9.10 53.36
N MET A 244 -14.14 -10.14 52.55
CA MET A 244 -14.48 -11.49 53.03
C MET A 244 -13.47 -12.00 54.05
N VAL A 245 -12.18 -11.79 53.79
CA VAL A 245 -11.12 -12.29 54.67
C VAL A 245 -10.93 -11.39 55.90
N ASN A 246 -10.86 -10.08 55.75
CA ASN A 246 -10.44 -9.18 56.82
C ASN A 246 -11.59 -8.60 57.65
N LEU A 247 -12.74 -8.31 57.01
CA LEU A 247 -13.89 -7.77 57.71
C LEU A 247 -14.83 -8.87 58.19
N ASN A 248 -15.14 -9.86 57.33
CA ASN A 248 -16.03 -10.93 57.68
C ASN A 248 -15.33 -12.10 58.36
N GLY A 249 -14.01 -12.08 58.41
CA GLY A 249 -13.23 -13.10 59.16
C GLY A 249 -13.24 -14.49 58.55
N LEU A 250 -13.63 -14.64 57.26
CA LEU A 250 -13.71 -15.93 56.58
C LEU A 250 -12.32 -16.50 56.29
N ARG A 251 -12.18 -17.87 56.40
CA ARG A 251 -10.91 -18.57 56.21
C ARG A 251 -11.04 -19.78 55.30
N GLU A 252 -12.25 -20.26 55.05
CA GLU A 252 -12.49 -21.39 54.19
C GLU A 252 -12.65 -20.97 52.74
N PRO A 253 -11.76 -21.41 51.81
CA PRO A 253 -11.80 -20.99 50.40
C PRO A 253 -13.15 -21.13 49.74
N SER A 254 -13.86 -22.23 49.93
CA SER A 254 -15.18 -22.43 49.34
C SER A 254 -16.20 -21.40 49.82
N ILE A 255 -16.20 -21.11 51.15
CA ILE A 255 -17.11 -20.12 51.74
C ILE A 255 -16.76 -18.69 51.24
N ILE A 256 -15.48 -18.39 51.13
CA ILE A 256 -15.03 -17.09 50.58
C ILE A 256 -15.53 -16.92 49.16
N LEU A 257 -15.42 -17.94 48.30
CA LEU A 257 -15.89 -17.88 46.92
C LEU A 257 -17.43 -17.82 46.84
N ASP A 258 -18.14 -18.57 47.67
CA ASP A 258 -19.62 -18.52 47.75
C ASP A 258 -20.12 -17.13 48.11
N GLU A 259 -19.55 -16.50 49.16
CA GLU A 259 -19.94 -15.16 49.60
C GLU A 259 -19.52 -14.12 48.55
N SER A 260 -18.32 -14.26 47.96
CA SER A 260 -17.86 -13.39 46.90
C SER A 260 -18.77 -13.47 45.67
N ASN A 261 -19.25 -14.66 45.31
CA ASN A 261 -20.21 -14.87 44.21
C ASN A 261 -21.52 -14.11 44.46
N ARG A 262 -22.09 -14.24 45.66
CA ARG A 262 -23.31 -13.53 46.04
C ARG A 262 -23.12 -12.01 46.07
N ALA A 263 -22.02 -11.55 46.62
CA ALA A 263 -21.73 -10.12 46.73
C ALA A 263 -21.47 -9.49 45.37
N LEU A 264 -20.72 -10.14 44.48
CA LEU A 264 -20.41 -9.66 43.13
C LEU A 264 -21.68 -9.63 42.25
N ALA A 265 -22.49 -10.69 42.26
CA ALA A 265 -23.75 -10.75 41.54
C ALA A 265 -24.70 -9.61 41.95
N LYS A 266 -24.78 -9.33 43.28
CA LYS A 266 -25.55 -8.20 43.83
C LYS A 266 -24.98 -6.82 43.40
N MET A 267 -23.67 -6.66 43.46
CA MET A 267 -22.95 -5.41 43.09
C MET A 267 -23.19 -5.05 41.61
N LEU A 268 -23.17 -6.05 40.73
CA LEU A 268 -23.36 -5.88 39.30
C LEU A 268 -24.85 -5.92 38.88
N HIS A 269 -25.80 -6.00 39.84
CA HIS A 269 -27.25 -6.08 39.60
C HIS A 269 -27.65 -7.19 38.62
N GLN A 270 -26.92 -8.29 38.60
CA GLN A 270 -27.16 -9.42 37.71
C GLN A 270 -28.40 -10.24 38.12
N ASP A 271 -29.04 -9.92 39.25
CA ASP A 271 -30.28 -10.50 39.77
C ASP A 271 -31.55 -9.97 39.05
N HIS A 272 -31.44 -8.91 38.29
CA HIS A 272 -32.55 -8.35 37.51
C HIS A 272 -32.45 -8.73 36.03
N ARG A 273 -33.47 -9.39 35.49
CA ARG A 273 -33.62 -9.99 34.16
C ARG A 273 -33.55 -9.04 32.96
N ILE A 274 -32.65 -8.09 32.93
CA ILE A 274 -32.37 -7.29 31.76
C ILE A 274 -31.07 -7.83 31.18
N GLU A 275 -31.00 -8.04 29.85
CA GLU A 275 -29.86 -8.54 29.07
C GLU A 275 -28.54 -7.84 29.45
N THR A 276 -27.96 -8.22 30.58
CA THR A 276 -26.72 -7.66 31.06
C THR A 276 -25.59 -8.64 30.85
N VAL A 277 -24.46 -8.12 30.44
CA VAL A 277 -23.18 -8.81 30.34
C VAL A 277 -22.95 -9.61 31.62
N ARG A 278 -22.72 -10.91 31.51
CA ARG A 278 -22.42 -11.77 32.65
C ARG A 278 -20.96 -11.59 33.03
N ASP A 279 -20.65 -10.52 33.75
CA ASP A 279 -19.32 -10.26 34.22
C ASP A 279 -19.04 -11.12 35.50
N GLY A 280 -17.84 -11.70 35.54
CA GLY A 280 -17.41 -12.56 36.61
C GLY A 280 -15.89 -12.69 36.66
N MET A 281 -15.42 -13.60 37.48
CA MET A 281 -13.99 -13.91 37.52
C MET A 281 -13.78 -15.42 37.69
N ASP A 282 -12.79 -15.93 36.96
CA ASP A 282 -12.24 -17.25 37.11
C ASP A 282 -11.10 -17.18 38.12
N ILE A 283 -11.17 -17.94 39.21
CA ILE A 283 -10.26 -17.78 40.33
C ILE A 283 -9.77 -19.11 40.88
N ALA A 284 -8.50 -19.19 41.26
CA ALA A 284 -7.93 -20.21 42.12
C ALA A 284 -7.61 -19.59 43.49
N PHE A 285 -8.21 -20.06 44.53
CA PHE A 285 -8.05 -19.53 45.89
C PHE A 285 -7.55 -20.60 46.86
N CYS A 286 -6.48 -20.28 47.58
CA CYS A 286 -5.83 -21.15 48.54
C CYS A 286 -5.77 -20.56 49.95
N ALA A 287 -5.88 -21.39 50.96
CA ALA A 287 -5.55 -21.08 52.34
C ALA A 287 -4.57 -22.15 52.89
N LEU A 288 -3.36 -21.72 53.22
CA LEU A 288 -2.30 -22.60 53.73
C LEU A 288 -2.01 -22.30 55.18
N ASN A 289 -2.17 -23.32 56.02
CA ASN A 289 -1.67 -23.25 57.40
C ASN A 289 -0.16 -23.54 57.44
N MET A 290 0.60 -22.56 57.89
CA MET A 290 2.07 -22.59 57.83
C MET A 290 2.71 -23.56 58.81
N GLU A 291 2.03 -23.93 59.90
CA GLU A 291 2.50 -24.91 60.87
C GLU A 291 2.19 -26.33 60.42
N SER A 292 0.90 -26.60 60.20
CA SER A 292 0.44 -27.97 59.86
C SER A 292 0.72 -28.34 58.40
N LYS A 293 1.08 -27.38 57.53
CA LYS A 293 1.22 -27.54 56.07
C LYS A 293 -0.05 -28.09 55.41
N GLN A 294 -1.20 -27.84 56.01
CA GLN A 294 -2.49 -28.21 55.44
C GLN A 294 -2.91 -27.08 54.48
N LEU A 295 -3.14 -27.42 53.20
CA LEU A 295 -3.64 -26.54 52.19
C LEU A 295 -5.11 -26.82 51.89
N LYS A 296 -5.94 -25.80 51.92
CA LYS A 296 -7.32 -25.82 51.44
C LYS A 296 -7.37 -25.06 50.13
N PHE A 297 -8.11 -25.58 49.16
CA PHE A 297 -8.28 -24.97 47.83
C PHE A 297 -9.74 -25.00 47.42
N ALA A 298 -10.21 -23.91 46.82
CA ALA A 298 -11.41 -23.84 46.02
C ALA A 298 -11.12 -23.01 44.76
N GLY A 299 -11.76 -23.35 43.67
CA GLY A 299 -11.54 -22.63 42.39
C GLY A 299 -12.81 -22.53 41.55
N ALA A 300 -12.87 -21.47 40.79
CA ALA A 300 -13.80 -21.23 39.70
C ALA A 300 -13.02 -21.36 38.41
N PHE A 301 -13.24 -22.37 37.58
CA PHE A 301 -12.48 -22.76 36.39
C PHE A 301 -10.98 -22.96 36.60
N ASN A 302 -10.28 -21.99 37.20
CA ASN A 302 -8.84 -22.04 37.41
C ASN A 302 -8.42 -23.17 38.36
N PRO A 303 -7.44 -24.02 37.96
CA PRO A 303 -6.96 -25.11 38.78
C PRO A 303 -5.86 -24.68 39.74
N LEU A 304 -5.62 -25.52 40.72
CA LEU A 304 -4.40 -25.55 41.52
C LEU A 304 -3.48 -26.67 41.01
N TRP A 305 -2.21 -26.36 40.76
CA TRP A 305 -1.18 -27.35 40.47
C TRP A 305 -0.18 -27.45 41.62
N VAL A 306 0.03 -28.69 42.07
CA VAL A 306 1.06 -29.02 43.06
C VAL A 306 2.12 -29.89 42.38
N VAL A 307 3.36 -29.43 42.35
CA VAL A 307 4.49 -30.24 41.88
C VAL A 307 5.12 -30.95 43.06
N ARG A 308 5.07 -32.26 43.00
CA ARG A 308 5.65 -33.16 44.01
C ARG A 308 6.46 -34.27 43.31
N ASN A 309 7.70 -34.46 43.71
CA ASN A 309 8.59 -35.47 43.14
C ASN A 309 8.68 -35.48 41.60
N GLY A 310 8.60 -34.30 40.98
CA GLY A 310 8.68 -34.15 39.52
C GLY A 310 7.38 -34.43 38.75
N GLU A 311 6.27 -34.59 39.46
CA GLU A 311 4.94 -34.78 38.86
C GLU A 311 3.99 -33.66 39.27
N ILE A 312 3.08 -33.28 38.34
CA ILE A 312 2.01 -32.32 38.63
C ILE A 312 0.77 -33.04 39.09
N ILE A 313 0.32 -32.71 40.30
CA ILE A 313 -0.98 -33.08 40.83
C ILE A 313 -1.92 -31.92 40.63
N GLU A 314 -2.98 -32.12 39.85
CA GLU A 314 -3.96 -31.09 39.52
C GLU A 314 -5.21 -31.22 40.41
N TYR A 315 -5.62 -30.10 41.01
CA TYR A 315 -6.91 -29.95 41.68
C TYR A 315 -7.76 -28.96 40.87
N ARG A 316 -8.88 -29.44 40.33
CA ARG A 316 -9.72 -28.64 39.42
C ARG A 316 -10.71 -27.79 40.20
N GLY A 317 -10.89 -26.55 39.71
CA GLY A 317 -12.00 -25.70 40.11
C GLY A 317 -13.36 -26.18 39.59
N ASP A 318 -14.40 -25.61 40.12
CA ASP A 318 -15.76 -25.83 39.62
C ASP A 318 -15.94 -25.11 38.28
N LYS A 319 -16.90 -25.63 37.46
CA LYS A 319 -17.08 -25.14 36.05
C LYS A 319 -18.10 -23.99 35.96
N PHE A 320 -17.92 -23.00 36.81
CA PHE A 320 -18.67 -21.75 36.80
C PHE A 320 -17.82 -20.64 37.42
N PRO A 321 -17.95 -19.39 36.95
CA PRO A 321 -17.19 -18.28 37.49
C PRO A 321 -17.80 -17.75 38.78
N VAL A 322 -17.03 -16.96 39.52
CA VAL A 322 -17.54 -16.11 40.61
C VAL A 322 -18.22 -14.89 39.97
N GLY A 323 -19.46 -14.59 40.40
CA GLY A 323 -20.27 -13.49 39.86
C GLY A 323 -21.36 -13.95 38.87
N ALA A 324 -21.35 -15.21 38.43
CA ALA A 324 -22.41 -15.73 37.57
C ALA A 324 -23.70 -15.94 38.37
N TYR A 325 -24.72 -15.18 38.05
CA TYR A 325 -26.07 -15.50 38.53
C TYR A 325 -26.57 -16.76 37.83
N MET A 326 -26.81 -17.80 38.59
CA MET A 326 -27.52 -18.99 38.12
C MET A 326 -28.96 -18.98 38.65
N ASP A 327 -29.92 -18.93 37.73
CA ASP A 327 -31.34 -18.98 38.06
C ASP A 327 -31.61 -20.20 38.96
N SER A 328 -32.03 -19.96 40.21
CA SER A 328 -32.71 -20.89 41.14
C SER A 328 -31.93 -22.03 41.81
N THR A 329 -30.63 -22.20 41.63
CA THR A 329 -29.87 -23.17 42.46
C THR A 329 -28.76 -22.46 43.21
N GLU A 330 -28.70 -22.59 44.54
CA GLU A 330 -27.54 -22.18 45.32
C GLU A 330 -26.33 -22.99 44.81
N VAL A 331 -25.41 -22.28 44.12
CA VAL A 331 -24.17 -22.87 43.65
C VAL A 331 -23.17 -22.76 44.77
N HIS A 332 -22.57 -23.90 45.13
CA HIS A 332 -21.54 -23.96 46.15
C HIS A 332 -20.23 -24.42 45.53
N PHE A 333 -19.15 -23.72 45.85
CA PHE A 333 -17.81 -24.12 45.46
C PHE A 333 -17.32 -25.29 46.30
N ARG A 334 -16.71 -26.27 45.65
CA ARG A 334 -16.14 -27.43 46.35
C ARG A 334 -14.76 -27.06 46.93
N GLN A 335 -14.54 -27.52 48.19
CA GLN A 335 -13.24 -27.36 48.83
C GLN A 335 -12.44 -28.65 48.73
N HIS A 336 -11.21 -28.52 48.27
CA HIS A 336 -10.20 -29.55 48.35
C HIS A 336 -9.30 -29.30 49.58
N GLN A 337 -8.90 -30.36 50.25
CA GLN A 337 -7.99 -30.29 51.38
C GLN A 337 -6.86 -31.27 51.17
N LEU A 338 -5.63 -30.79 51.28
CA LEU A 338 -4.45 -31.61 51.02
C LEU A 338 -3.35 -31.34 52.05
N GLN A 339 -2.60 -32.38 52.38
CA GLN A 339 -1.41 -32.28 53.21
C GLN A 339 -0.19 -32.09 52.35
N LEU A 340 0.46 -30.93 52.45
CA LEU A 340 1.68 -30.63 51.73
C LEU A 340 2.90 -31.26 52.40
N GLN A 341 3.90 -31.54 51.58
CA GLN A 341 5.20 -32.05 51.98
C GLN A 341 6.26 -31.00 51.78
N LYS A 342 7.33 -31.09 52.54
CA LYS A 342 8.49 -30.19 52.35
C LYS A 342 9.05 -30.34 50.96
N GLY A 343 9.18 -29.20 50.22
CA GLY A 343 9.67 -29.17 48.84
C GLY A 343 8.58 -29.20 47.78
N ASP A 344 7.30 -29.36 48.17
CA ASP A 344 6.18 -29.17 47.23
C ASP A 344 6.19 -27.74 46.68
N SER A 345 5.95 -27.63 45.40
CA SER A 345 5.74 -26.32 44.74
C SER A 345 4.28 -26.19 44.32
N ILE A 346 3.68 -25.06 44.63
CA ILE A 346 2.29 -24.72 44.36
C ILE A 346 2.24 -23.67 43.28
N TYR A 347 1.37 -23.85 42.28
CA TYR A 347 1.17 -22.84 41.23
C TYR A 347 -0.31 -22.52 41.05
N LEU A 348 -0.65 -21.24 41.11
CA LEU A 348 -1.91 -20.66 40.67
C LEU A 348 -1.65 -19.79 39.46
N PHE A 349 -2.52 -19.80 38.47
CA PHE A 349 -2.30 -19.07 37.25
C PHE A 349 -3.61 -18.76 36.53
N SER A 350 -3.59 -17.70 35.73
CA SER A 350 -4.61 -17.38 34.69
C SER A 350 -4.27 -18.09 33.38
N ASP A 351 -5.20 -18.09 32.46
CA ASP A 351 -5.05 -18.82 31.19
C ASP A 351 -4.12 -18.14 30.16
N GLY A 352 -3.83 -16.83 30.33
CA GLY A 352 -3.10 -16.03 29.34
C GLY A 352 -1.72 -16.56 28.97
N PHE A 353 -1.01 -17.25 29.92
CA PHE A 353 0.25 -17.89 29.60
C PHE A 353 0.06 -19.05 28.61
N SER A 354 -0.92 -19.91 28.84
CA SER A 354 -1.20 -21.05 27.97
C SER A 354 -1.91 -20.68 26.67
N ASP A 355 -2.59 -19.55 26.68
CA ASP A 355 -3.38 -19.07 25.57
C ASP A 355 -2.57 -18.26 24.53
N GLN A 356 -1.36 -17.79 24.91
CA GLN A 356 -0.50 -17.01 24.04
C GLN A 356 -0.20 -17.73 22.73
N PHE A 357 -0.41 -17.02 21.62
CA PHE A 357 0.00 -17.48 20.28
C PHE A 357 1.49 -17.21 20.05
N GLY A 358 2.14 -18.17 19.38
CA GLY A 358 3.56 -18.02 19.07
C GLY A 358 4.19 -19.28 18.51
N GLY A 359 5.52 -19.38 18.66
CA GLY A 359 6.35 -20.43 18.10
C GLY A 359 6.39 -20.39 16.57
N GLU A 360 7.15 -21.28 15.95
CA GLU A 360 7.37 -21.30 14.48
C GLU A 360 6.07 -21.38 13.63
N ARG A 361 4.98 -21.85 14.24
CA ARG A 361 3.71 -22.09 13.53
C ARG A 361 2.60 -21.13 13.94
N GLY A 362 2.87 -20.12 14.75
CA GLY A 362 1.88 -19.16 15.25
C GLY A 362 0.69 -19.84 15.95
N LYS A 363 0.92 -20.89 16.75
CA LYS A 363 -0.13 -21.64 17.45
C LYS A 363 -0.19 -21.24 18.92
N LYS A 364 -1.37 -21.51 19.54
CA LYS A 364 -1.57 -21.39 20.98
C LYS A 364 -0.57 -22.29 21.73
N MET A 365 0.06 -21.79 22.79
CA MET A 365 1.03 -22.53 23.59
C MET A 365 0.42 -23.79 24.16
N LYS A 366 -0.79 -23.72 24.65
CA LYS A 366 -1.57 -24.75 25.33
C LYS A 366 -1.02 -25.10 26.72
N GLU A 367 -1.93 -25.49 27.61
CA GLU A 367 -1.65 -25.93 28.96
C GLU A 367 -0.63 -27.08 29.01
N SER A 368 -0.65 -28.00 28.04
CA SER A 368 0.29 -29.13 27.96
C SER A 368 1.76 -28.69 27.81
N ASN A 369 2.04 -27.59 27.14
CA ASN A 369 3.40 -27.07 27.06
C ASN A 369 3.77 -26.27 28.30
N PHE A 370 2.84 -25.50 28.85
CA PHE A 370 3.04 -24.82 30.13
C PHE A 370 3.40 -25.81 31.25
N ARG A 371 2.72 -26.97 31.33
CA ARG A 371 3.06 -28.07 32.25
C ARG A 371 4.50 -28.55 32.06
N LYS A 372 4.95 -28.73 30.81
CA LYS A 372 6.32 -29.17 30.52
C LYS A 372 7.34 -28.13 30.97
N ILE A 373 7.06 -26.85 30.72
CA ILE A 373 7.93 -25.76 31.17
C ILE A 373 8.05 -25.76 32.68
N LEU A 374 6.92 -25.77 33.42
CA LEU A 374 6.92 -25.80 34.89
C LEU A 374 7.68 -26.98 35.43
N LEU A 375 7.47 -28.18 34.90
CA LEU A 375 8.20 -29.39 35.34
C LEU A 375 9.71 -29.29 35.10
N SER A 376 10.11 -28.69 33.98
CA SER A 376 11.54 -28.54 33.63
C SER A 376 12.28 -27.59 34.58
N ILE A 377 11.57 -26.63 35.16
CA ILE A 377 12.16 -25.58 36.04
C ILE A 377 11.83 -25.83 37.53
N ALA A 378 11.01 -26.82 37.87
CA ALA A 378 10.52 -27.05 39.23
C ALA A 378 11.64 -27.27 40.28
N HIS A 379 12.82 -27.71 39.85
CA HIS A 379 14.00 -27.90 40.71
C HIS A 379 14.73 -26.59 41.05
N LEU A 380 14.48 -25.52 40.31
CA LEU A 380 15.14 -24.20 40.48
C LEU A 380 14.51 -23.45 41.67
N PRO A 381 15.24 -22.48 42.28
CA PRO A 381 14.64 -21.52 43.21
C PRO A 381 13.50 -20.75 42.54
N MET A 382 12.51 -20.31 43.29
CA MET A 382 11.30 -19.65 42.73
C MET A 382 11.62 -18.35 42.00
N HIS A 383 12.64 -17.59 42.40
CA HIS A 383 13.05 -16.40 41.66
C HIS A 383 13.64 -16.71 40.27
N GLU A 384 14.39 -17.82 40.13
CA GLU A 384 14.89 -18.29 38.84
C GLU A 384 13.77 -18.86 37.99
N GLN A 385 12.79 -19.54 38.61
CA GLN A 385 11.60 -20.00 37.87
C GLN A 385 10.82 -18.83 37.26
N ASN A 386 10.63 -17.76 38.02
CA ASN A 386 9.99 -16.55 37.52
C ASN A 386 10.69 -15.99 36.25
N GLN A 387 12.02 -15.81 36.33
CA GLN A 387 12.83 -15.34 35.21
C GLN A 387 12.74 -16.29 34.02
N ARG A 388 12.74 -17.58 34.27
CA ARG A 388 12.67 -18.59 33.22
C ARG A 388 11.29 -18.61 32.56
N LEU A 389 10.20 -18.51 33.34
CA LEU A 389 8.84 -18.41 32.79
C LEU A 389 8.68 -17.17 31.93
N GLU A 390 9.17 -16.02 32.38
CA GLU A 390 9.15 -14.79 31.61
C GLU A 390 9.93 -14.92 30.27
N HIS A 391 11.11 -15.56 30.34
CA HIS A 391 11.93 -15.81 29.16
C HIS A 391 11.26 -16.78 28.15
N GLU A 392 10.70 -17.90 28.65
CA GLU A 392 9.98 -18.88 27.82
C GLU A 392 8.73 -18.26 27.17
N PHE A 393 8.03 -17.39 27.91
CA PHE A 393 6.89 -16.64 27.36
C PHE A 393 7.30 -15.72 26.21
N GLU A 394 8.40 -14.94 26.37
CA GLU A 394 8.92 -14.06 25.33
C GLU A 394 9.42 -14.83 24.11
N ILE A 395 10.13 -15.94 24.30
CA ILE A 395 10.56 -16.79 23.18
C ILE A 395 9.37 -17.34 22.42
N TRP A 396 8.35 -17.83 23.16
CA TRP A 396 7.16 -18.38 22.53
C TRP A 396 6.39 -17.33 21.77
N LYS A 397 6.13 -16.18 22.39
CA LYS A 397 5.41 -15.06 21.80
C LYS A 397 6.10 -14.55 20.52
N GLY A 398 7.44 -14.42 20.52
CA GLY A 398 8.20 -13.85 19.41
C GLY A 398 7.66 -12.47 19.01
N ASP A 399 7.40 -12.28 17.72
CA ASP A 399 6.86 -11.02 17.16
C ASP A 399 5.34 -10.89 17.28
N HIS A 400 4.64 -11.89 17.87
CA HIS A 400 3.19 -11.81 18.08
C HIS A 400 2.86 -10.87 19.25
N GLU A 401 1.70 -10.23 19.17
CA GLU A 401 1.17 -9.45 20.29
C GLU A 401 0.77 -10.37 21.45
N GLN A 402 0.88 -9.88 22.68
CA GLN A 402 0.30 -10.54 23.83
C GLN A 402 -1.23 -10.48 23.71
N ILE A 403 -1.89 -11.63 23.85
CA ILE A 403 -3.34 -11.73 23.60
C ILE A 403 -4.18 -11.58 24.85
N ASP A 404 -3.63 -11.87 26.02
CA ASP A 404 -4.33 -11.78 27.30
C ASP A 404 -3.39 -11.40 28.43
N ASP A 405 -3.97 -11.03 29.58
CA ASP A 405 -3.24 -10.79 30.80
C ASP A 405 -2.60 -12.09 31.31
N VAL A 406 -1.44 -12.03 31.93
CA VAL A 406 -0.73 -13.18 32.46
C VAL A 406 -0.49 -12.98 33.95
N CYS A 407 -1.01 -13.89 34.77
CA CYS A 407 -0.76 -13.90 36.19
C CYS A 407 -0.39 -15.32 36.65
N VAL A 408 0.76 -15.48 37.33
CA VAL A 408 1.20 -16.75 37.91
C VAL A 408 1.78 -16.49 39.30
N ILE A 409 1.29 -17.21 40.30
CA ILE A 409 1.92 -17.32 41.62
C ILE A 409 2.61 -18.68 41.74
N GLY A 410 3.87 -18.67 42.11
CA GLY A 410 4.61 -19.88 42.51
C GLY A 410 5.07 -19.77 43.96
N VAL A 411 4.80 -20.82 44.73
CA VAL A 411 5.18 -20.92 46.16
C VAL A 411 5.81 -22.24 46.43
N ARG A 412 6.91 -22.29 47.20
CA ARG A 412 7.52 -23.53 47.69
C ARG A 412 7.36 -23.64 49.20
N VAL A 413 7.01 -24.82 49.64
CA VAL A 413 6.72 -25.14 51.09
C VAL A 413 7.86 -25.83 51.77
#